data_8313150e928bcdec76b53613a916755b
#
_entry.id   8313150e928bcdec76b53613a916755b
#
_cell.length_a   1.000
_cell.length_b   1.000
_cell.length_c   1.000
_cell.angle_alpha   90.00
_cell.angle_beta   90.00
_cell.angle_gamma   90.00
#
_symmetry.space_group_name_H-M   'P 1'
#
loop_
_entity.id
_entity.type
_entity.pdbx_description
1 polymer ?
#
loop_
_entity_poly.entity_id
_entity_poly.type
_entity_poly.pdbx_seq_one_letter_code
_entity_poly.pdbx_strand_id
1 'polypeptide(L)'
;MLRRMFMNPEFKYYKIAKMSGTNVTALEQGKVHYIMTDKKTKEVTQGVLECDATVICTGITARPSDGLKARCEELGIPVEVIGDAAGARDCTIATREGYDAGMAI
;
A
#
# COMPACT_ATOMS: atom_id res chain seq x y z
N MET A 1 -13.44 9.95 1.80
CA MET A 1 -14.87 9.87 1.48
C MET A 1 -15.21 10.56 0.16
N LEU A 2 -14.89 11.82 -0.03
CA LEU A 2 -15.13 12.57 -1.28
C LEU A 2 -14.51 11.89 -2.53
N ARG A 3 -13.28 11.41 -2.44
CA ARG A 3 -12.60 10.72 -3.54
C ARG A 3 -13.33 9.47 -4.05
N ARG A 4 -13.98 8.72 -3.14
CA ARG A 4 -14.81 7.56 -3.50
C ARG A 4 -16.09 7.94 -4.24
N MET A 5 -16.69 9.08 -3.88
CA MET A 5 -17.94 9.56 -4.52
C MET A 5 -17.73 9.98 -5.97
N PHE A 6 -16.62 10.65 -6.28
CA PHE A 6 -16.36 11.13 -7.64
C PHE A 6 -15.81 10.06 -8.60
N MET A 7 -15.05 9.09 -8.09
CA MET A 7 -14.44 8.07 -8.96
C MET A 7 -15.36 6.87 -9.28
N ASN A 8 -16.35 6.58 -8.45
CA ASN A 8 -17.24 5.45 -8.69
C ASN A 8 -18.09 5.55 -9.98
N PRO A 9 -18.66 6.72 -10.35
CA PRO A 9 -19.36 6.89 -11.61
C PRO A 9 -18.47 6.69 -12.83
N GLU A 10 -17.24 7.17 -12.79
CA GLU A 10 -16.29 7.03 -13.88
C GLU A 10 -15.86 5.58 -14.10
N PHE A 11 -15.61 4.82 -13.04
CA PHE A 11 -15.31 3.39 -13.13
C PHE A 11 -16.43 2.62 -13.82
N LYS A 12 -17.69 2.95 -13.52
CA LYS A 12 -18.84 2.34 -14.16
C LYS A 12 -18.93 2.72 -15.65
N TYR A 13 -18.70 3.99 -15.98
CA TYR A 13 -18.73 4.48 -17.34
C TYR A 13 -17.69 3.79 -18.24
N TYR A 14 -16.47 3.64 -17.75
CA TYR A 14 -15.38 2.97 -18.46
C TYR A 14 -15.34 1.46 -18.28
N LYS A 15 -16.37 0.86 -17.68
CA LYS A 15 -16.44 -0.59 -17.41
C LYS A 15 -15.25 -1.14 -16.62
N ILE A 16 -14.75 -0.36 -15.67
CA ILE A 16 -13.66 -0.75 -14.79
C ILE A 16 -14.22 -1.48 -13.57
N ALA A 17 -13.85 -2.73 -13.40
CA ALA A 17 -14.17 -3.51 -12.20
C ALA A 17 -13.23 -3.12 -11.05
N LYS A 18 -13.80 -2.70 -9.92
CA LYS A 18 -13.07 -2.37 -8.71
C LYS A 18 -13.16 -3.51 -7.71
N MET A 19 -12.04 -4.12 -7.42
CA MET A 19 -11.94 -5.27 -6.51
C MET A 19 -11.13 -4.89 -5.27
N SER A 20 -11.81 -4.52 -4.19
CA SER A 20 -11.19 -4.19 -2.90
C SER A 20 -10.97 -5.45 -2.07
N GLY A 21 -9.94 -5.46 -1.21
CA GLY A 21 -9.62 -6.63 -0.36
C GLY A 21 -9.10 -7.84 -1.15
N THR A 22 -8.52 -7.58 -2.31
CA THR A 22 -8.08 -8.59 -3.27
C THR A 22 -6.57 -8.58 -3.38
N ASN A 23 -5.96 -9.75 -3.29
CA ASN A 23 -4.55 -9.98 -3.60
C ASN A 23 -4.41 -10.67 -4.95
N VAL A 24 -3.59 -10.11 -5.81
CA VAL A 24 -3.24 -10.73 -7.09
C VAL A 24 -2.16 -11.78 -6.84
N THR A 25 -2.43 -13.01 -7.25
CA THR A 25 -1.51 -14.14 -7.07
C THR A 25 -0.68 -14.44 -8.32
N ALA A 26 -1.27 -14.25 -9.50
CA ALA A 26 -0.57 -14.41 -10.76
C ALA A 26 -1.19 -13.55 -11.86
N LEU A 27 -0.37 -13.13 -12.80
CA LEU A 27 -0.78 -12.41 -13.99
C LEU A 27 -0.43 -13.23 -15.23
N GLU A 28 -1.43 -13.46 -16.07
CA GLU A 28 -1.28 -14.06 -17.38
C GLU A 28 -1.83 -13.12 -18.45
N GLN A 29 -1.49 -13.34 -19.69
CA GLN A 29 -2.03 -12.53 -20.77
C GLN A 29 -3.56 -12.65 -20.83
N GLY A 30 -4.24 -11.55 -20.58
CA GLY A 30 -5.70 -11.47 -20.58
C GLY A 30 -6.38 -12.07 -19.34
N LYS A 31 -5.63 -12.51 -18.32
CA LYS A 31 -6.19 -13.12 -17.12
C LYS A 31 -5.46 -12.68 -15.85
N VAL A 32 -6.22 -12.53 -14.79
CA VAL A 32 -5.72 -12.23 -13.45
C VAL A 32 -6.20 -13.27 -12.47
N HIS A 33 -5.28 -13.93 -11.81
CA HIS A 33 -5.58 -14.82 -10.70
C HIS A 33 -5.57 -14.03 -9.41
N TYR A 34 -6.60 -14.17 -8.59
CA TYR A 34 -6.74 -13.39 -7.37
C TYR A 34 -7.30 -14.19 -6.21
N ILE A 35 -6.99 -13.73 -5.02
CA ILE A 35 -7.60 -14.16 -3.76
C ILE A 35 -8.29 -12.96 -3.14
N MET A 36 -9.59 -13.06 -2.93
CA MET A 36 -10.38 -12.04 -2.26
C MET A 36 -10.72 -12.49 -0.85
N THR A 37 -10.50 -11.62 0.13
CA THR A 37 -10.89 -11.85 1.52
C THR A 37 -12.00 -10.87 1.89
N ASP A 38 -13.16 -11.40 2.27
CA ASP A 38 -14.24 -10.58 2.77
C ASP A 38 -13.89 -10.03 4.17
N LYS A 39 -13.99 -8.72 4.33
CA LYS A 39 -13.66 -8.07 5.61
C LYS A 39 -14.62 -8.38 6.74
N LYS A 40 -15.86 -8.76 6.40
CA LYS A 40 -16.92 -9.04 7.39
C LYS A 40 -16.96 -10.50 7.79
N THR A 41 -16.99 -11.39 6.81
CA THR A 41 -17.09 -12.85 7.02
C THR A 41 -15.74 -13.53 7.16
N LYS A 42 -14.63 -12.86 6.75
CA LYS A 42 -13.27 -13.43 6.61
C LYS A 42 -13.20 -14.63 5.67
N GLU A 43 -14.20 -14.81 4.85
CA GLU A 43 -14.18 -15.83 3.81
C GLU A 43 -13.15 -15.48 2.73
N VAL A 44 -12.42 -16.49 2.32
CA VAL A 44 -11.40 -16.39 1.28
C VAL A 44 -11.94 -17.03 0.00
N THR A 45 -12.05 -16.24 -1.05
CA THR A 45 -12.50 -16.69 -2.37
C THR A 45 -11.35 -16.56 -3.36
N GLN A 46 -11.07 -17.63 -4.09
CA GLN A 46 -10.11 -17.62 -5.20
C GLN A 46 -10.87 -17.53 -6.52
N GLY A 47 -10.30 -16.81 -7.47
CA GLY A 47 -10.90 -16.67 -8.78
C GLY A 47 -9.91 -16.28 -9.85
N VAL A 48 -10.40 -16.32 -11.09
CA VAL A 48 -9.70 -15.86 -12.28
C VAL A 48 -10.61 -14.87 -13.00
N LEU A 49 -10.11 -13.70 -13.31
CA LEU A 49 -10.83 -12.67 -14.05
C LEU A 49 -10.17 -12.47 -15.42
N GLU A 50 -10.97 -12.52 -16.47
CA GLU A 50 -10.53 -12.11 -17.81
C GLU A 50 -10.61 -10.60 -17.95
N CYS A 51 -9.53 -9.97 -18.40
CA CYS A 51 -9.45 -8.52 -18.56
C CYS A 51 -8.39 -8.14 -19.59
N ASP A 52 -8.59 -7.02 -20.26
CA ASP A 52 -7.65 -6.47 -21.23
C ASP A 52 -6.45 -5.80 -20.54
N ALA A 53 -6.68 -5.21 -19.39
CA ALA A 53 -5.68 -4.52 -18.61
C ALA A 53 -5.96 -4.63 -17.10
N THR A 54 -4.91 -4.64 -16.32
CA THR A 54 -5.00 -4.71 -14.85
C THR A 54 -4.20 -3.57 -14.22
N VAL A 55 -4.84 -2.84 -13.33
CA VAL A 55 -4.18 -1.81 -12.50
C VAL A 55 -4.12 -2.30 -11.06
N ILE A 56 -2.91 -2.47 -10.54
CA ILE A 56 -2.66 -2.93 -9.16
C ILE A 56 -2.48 -1.71 -8.25
N CYS A 57 -3.40 -1.54 -7.31
CA CYS A 57 -3.41 -0.45 -6.33
C CYS A 57 -3.55 -1.04 -4.92
N THR A 58 -2.54 -1.76 -4.45
CA THR A 58 -2.58 -2.50 -3.19
C THR A 58 -1.99 -1.75 -2.01
N GLY A 59 -1.53 -0.53 -2.23
CA GLY A 59 -0.92 0.31 -1.22
C GLY A 59 0.61 0.33 -1.30
N ILE A 60 1.22 0.91 -0.29
CA ILE A 60 2.66 1.11 -0.20
C ILE A 60 3.14 0.45 1.09
N THR A 61 4.27 -0.23 1.02
CA THR A 61 4.95 -0.81 2.18
C THR A 61 6.35 -0.21 2.31
N ALA A 62 6.76 0.09 3.52
CA ALA A 62 8.11 0.58 3.79
C ALA A 62 9.16 -0.46 3.41
N ARG A 63 10.28 -0.01 2.84
CA ARG A 63 11.44 -0.87 2.65
C ARG A 63 12.09 -1.19 4.00
N PRO A 64 12.54 -2.42 4.22
CA PRO A 64 13.30 -2.74 5.43
C PRO A 64 14.56 -1.86 5.54
N SER A 65 14.76 -1.24 6.68
CA SER A 65 15.93 -0.42 7.00
C SER A 65 16.73 -0.94 8.20
N ASP A 66 16.38 -2.13 8.66
CA ASP A 66 16.91 -2.72 9.89
C ASP A 66 18.43 -2.90 9.85
N GLY A 67 19.01 -3.25 8.70
CA GLY A 67 20.44 -3.40 8.54
C GLY A 67 21.21 -2.09 8.73
N LEU A 68 20.72 -0.98 8.21
CA LEU A 68 21.31 0.34 8.39
C LEU A 68 21.18 0.81 9.84
N LYS A 69 20.00 0.62 10.43
CA LYS A 69 19.72 0.95 11.83
C LYS A 69 20.66 0.20 12.76
N ALA A 70 20.78 -1.13 12.60
CA ALA A 70 21.66 -1.96 13.40
C ALA A 70 23.13 -1.51 13.26
N ARG A 71 23.58 -1.17 12.06
CA ARG A 71 24.96 -0.69 11.85
C ARG A 71 25.25 0.64 12.55
N CYS A 72 24.30 1.55 12.55
CA CYS A 72 24.44 2.82 13.27
C CYS A 72 24.46 2.60 14.79
N GLU A 73 23.61 1.71 15.30
CA GLU A 73 23.59 1.34 16.72
C GLU A 73 24.92 0.70 17.17
N GLU A 74 25.51 -0.19 16.38
CA GLU A 74 26.85 -0.75 16.63
C GLU A 74 27.94 0.31 16.73
N LEU A 75 27.83 1.38 15.93
CA LEU A 75 28.77 2.50 15.93
C LEU A 75 28.47 3.54 17.02
N GLY A 76 27.45 3.34 17.84
CA GLY A 76 27.02 4.28 18.87
C GLY A 76 26.38 5.56 18.31
N ILE A 77 25.89 5.52 17.08
CA ILE A 77 25.22 6.65 16.44
C ILE A 77 23.72 6.58 16.75
N PRO A 78 23.13 7.61 17.37
CA PRO A 78 21.69 7.67 17.59
C PRO A 78 20.92 7.61 16.27
N VAL A 79 19.89 6.78 16.21
CA VAL A 79 19.08 6.57 15.00
C VAL A 79 17.61 6.72 15.33
N GLU A 80 16.92 7.53 14.55
CA GLU A 80 15.47 7.62 14.55
C GLU A 80 14.94 7.31 13.15
N VAL A 81 13.94 6.43 13.07
CA VAL A 81 13.29 6.05 11.80
C VAL A 81 11.99 6.84 11.70
N ILE A 82 11.88 7.67 10.69
CA ILE A 82 10.75 8.58 10.48
C ILE A 82 10.17 8.48 9.07
N GLY A 83 9.00 9.08 8.88
CA GLY A 83 8.32 9.13 7.60
C GLY A 83 7.89 7.74 7.10
N ASP A 84 7.90 7.56 5.80
CA ASP A 84 7.48 6.30 5.19
C ASP A 84 8.39 5.11 5.52
N ALA A 85 9.61 5.36 5.95
CA ALA A 85 10.52 4.32 6.43
C ALA A 85 10.04 3.69 7.75
N ALA A 86 9.35 4.45 8.60
CA ALA A 86 8.73 3.95 9.82
C ALA A 86 7.37 3.26 9.55
N GLY A 87 6.70 3.68 8.51
CA GLY A 87 5.42 3.13 8.06
C GLY A 87 4.81 4.04 7.01
N ALA A 88 4.52 3.50 5.84
CA ALA A 88 4.00 4.27 4.73
C ALA A 88 2.63 4.92 5.08
N ARG A 89 2.58 6.24 5.05
CA ARG A 89 1.40 7.06 5.36
C ARG A 89 1.28 8.19 4.34
N ASP A 90 1.06 9.40 4.76
CA ASP A 90 0.97 10.56 3.87
C ASP A 90 2.13 11.56 4.07
N CYS A 91 2.26 12.47 3.11
CA CYS A 91 3.29 13.52 3.15
C CYS A 91 3.21 14.41 4.38
N THR A 92 2.02 14.67 4.89
CA THR A 92 1.80 15.55 6.04
C THR A 92 2.44 14.94 7.29
N ILE A 93 2.24 13.65 7.50
CA ILE A 93 2.83 12.91 8.62
C ILE A 93 4.35 12.84 8.49
N ALA A 94 4.85 12.51 7.29
CA ALA A 94 6.28 12.44 7.02
C ALA A 94 6.99 13.78 7.28
N THR A 95 6.41 14.89 6.84
CA THR A 95 6.93 16.24 7.06
C THR A 95 6.94 16.61 8.54
N ARG A 96 5.87 16.29 9.26
CA ARG A 96 5.75 16.55 10.70
C ARG A 96 6.80 15.77 11.50
N GLU A 97 6.93 14.48 11.23
CA GLU A 97 7.94 13.64 11.89
C GLU A 97 9.37 14.14 11.62
N GLY A 98 9.67 14.60 10.40
CA GLY A 98 10.95 15.20 10.07
C GLY A 98 11.20 16.51 10.84
N TYR A 99 10.20 17.34 10.98
CA TYR A 99 10.28 18.57 11.79
C TYR A 99 10.51 18.25 13.27
N ASP A 100 9.72 17.35 13.85
CA ASP A 100 9.81 16.96 15.26
C ASP A 100 11.18 16.34 15.57
N ALA A 101 11.69 15.46 14.73
CA ALA A 101 13.02 14.88 14.85
C ALA A 101 14.12 15.93 14.78
N GLY A 102 14.02 16.89 13.86
CA GLY A 102 14.96 18.01 13.74
C GLY A 102 14.95 18.95 14.95
N MET A 103 13.78 19.18 15.55
CA MET A 103 13.65 19.99 16.76
C MET A 103 14.15 19.31 18.04
N ALA A 104 14.25 17.97 18.03
CA ALA A 104 14.72 17.18 19.15
C ALA A 104 16.26 17.05 19.25
N ILE A 105 16.99 17.54 18.27
CA ILE A 105 18.47 17.51 18.23
C ILE A 105 19.09 18.50 19.19
#